data_95afc0788c7c853630b24c39687bb594
#
_entry.id   95afc0788c7c853630b24c39687bb594
#
_cell.length_a   1.000
_cell.length_b   1.000
_cell.length_c   1.000
_cell.angle_alpha   90.00
_cell.angle_beta   90.00
_cell.angle_gamma   90.00
#
_symmetry.space_group_name_H-M   'P 1'
#
loop_
_entity.id
_entity.type
_entity.pdbx_description
1 polymer ?
#
loop_
_entity_poly.entity_id
_entity_poly.type
_entity_poly.pdbx_seq_one_letter_code
_entity_poly.pdbx_strand_id
1 'polypeptide(L)'
;MSRPRWFAAAGLTAALALYTAGADRLWEASLWPDLLFLTLVLFPATLALAWLLLPLREHRAMLPAGLGLAALAVLLHVTELDVLNNLAKLFALVCLGFWFLSWFENVMWAALIAVVIPWVDAISVWRGPTEYVVEQQPQVFDDISIAFRVPGEDSTANLGPPDILFFALFLAAADRFALRLAWTWLAMTALLGATLIVTATTGVSGLPALPAICVGFLLPNADILWTALRRRGRAPGRIYGRGTADFHDLEADVIERGPNGIVLLTRERPPRNAVVEGGRLTLDGVDVGEVELHDLPNGVVVVPLGQPEHAVHPEQHAADEAKVERLIRERR
;
A
#
# COMPACT_ATOMS: atom_id res chain seq x y z
N MET A 1 -2.43 1.97 16.40
CA MET A 1 -3.83 2.26 15.98
C MET A 1 -4.56 3.01 17.08
N SER A 2 -5.37 4.03 16.74
CA SER A 2 -6.22 4.70 17.72
C SER A 2 -7.38 3.79 18.17
N ARG A 3 -7.83 3.94 19.44
CA ARG A 3 -8.96 3.15 19.98
C ARG A 3 -10.19 3.12 19.05
N PRO A 4 -10.68 4.25 18.48
CA PRO A 4 -11.85 4.23 17.61
C PRO A 4 -11.67 3.40 16.33
N ARG A 5 -10.48 3.31 15.76
CA ARG A 5 -10.22 2.46 14.59
C ARG A 5 -10.33 0.96 14.90
N TRP A 6 -9.88 0.53 16.09
CA TRP A 6 -10.04 -0.86 16.51
C TRP A 6 -11.52 -1.23 16.68
N PHE A 7 -12.30 -0.35 17.29
CA PHE A 7 -13.75 -0.58 17.44
C PHE A 7 -14.45 -0.62 16.08
N ALA A 8 -14.07 0.25 15.16
CA ALA A 8 -14.62 0.25 13.80
C ALA A 8 -14.28 -1.04 13.05
N ALA A 9 -13.01 -1.50 13.11
CA ALA A 9 -12.62 -2.75 12.49
C ALA A 9 -13.34 -3.96 13.08
N ALA A 10 -13.39 -4.05 14.41
CA ALA A 10 -14.10 -5.13 15.10
C ALA A 10 -15.60 -5.12 14.81
N GLY A 11 -16.24 -3.94 14.85
CA GLY A 11 -17.66 -3.78 14.55
C GLY A 11 -17.99 -4.17 13.09
N LEU A 12 -17.16 -3.73 12.15
CA LEU A 12 -17.34 -4.09 10.74
C LEU A 12 -17.11 -5.58 10.49
N THR A 13 -16.10 -6.18 11.13
CA THR A 13 -15.88 -7.64 11.07
C THR A 13 -17.06 -8.41 11.62
N ALA A 14 -17.59 -7.99 12.78
CA ALA A 14 -18.78 -8.60 13.38
C ALA A 14 -20.02 -8.46 12.48
N ALA A 15 -20.23 -7.28 11.87
CA ALA A 15 -21.33 -7.05 10.94
C ALA A 15 -21.24 -7.94 9.71
N LEU A 16 -20.05 -8.08 9.11
CA LEU A 16 -19.81 -8.98 7.98
C LEU A 16 -20.00 -10.45 8.37
N ALA A 17 -19.53 -10.86 9.55
CA ALA A 17 -19.75 -12.21 10.05
C ALA A 17 -21.24 -12.52 10.26
N LEU A 18 -21.99 -11.59 10.86
CA LEU A 18 -23.43 -11.74 11.08
C LEU A 18 -24.20 -11.78 9.76
N TYR A 19 -23.82 -10.93 8.80
CA TYR A 19 -24.38 -10.97 7.44
C TYR A 19 -24.15 -12.33 6.80
N THR A 20 -22.89 -12.80 6.75
CA THR A 20 -22.54 -14.07 6.11
C THR A 20 -23.22 -15.27 6.77
N ALA A 21 -23.40 -15.22 8.11
CA ALA A 21 -24.09 -16.27 8.86
C ALA A 21 -25.61 -16.30 8.68
N GLY A 22 -26.21 -15.19 8.23
CA GLY A 22 -27.65 -15.06 8.07
C GLY A 22 -28.12 -14.74 6.66
N ALA A 23 -27.20 -14.74 5.68
CA ALA A 23 -27.52 -14.34 4.31
C ALA A 23 -28.61 -15.18 3.66
N ASP A 24 -28.64 -16.48 3.96
CA ASP A 24 -29.65 -17.46 3.53
C ASP A 24 -31.07 -17.16 4.03
N ARG A 25 -31.19 -16.38 5.12
CA ARG A 25 -32.49 -15.98 5.73
C ARG A 25 -33.03 -14.65 5.23
N LEU A 26 -32.27 -13.99 4.37
CA LEU A 26 -32.69 -12.74 3.77
C LEU A 26 -33.65 -12.99 2.62
N TRP A 27 -34.22 -11.90 2.10
CA TRP A 27 -35.13 -11.98 0.95
C TRP A 27 -34.38 -12.39 -0.31
N GLU A 28 -34.97 -13.22 -1.11
CA GLU A 28 -34.53 -13.43 -2.49
C GLU A 28 -34.88 -12.19 -3.32
N ALA A 29 -33.89 -11.63 -3.97
CA ALA A 29 -34.07 -10.49 -4.86
C ALA A 29 -33.79 -10.88 -6.32
N SER A 30 -34.04 -9.98 -7.23
CA SER A 30 -33.63 -10.16 -8.62
C SER A 30 -32.16 -9.79 -8.82
N LEU A 31 -31.57 -10.21 -9.93
CA LEU A 31 -30.15 -10.01 -10.25
C LEU A 31 -29.62 -8.59 -9.95
N TRP A 32 -30.36 -7.54 -10.30
CA TRP A 32 -29.89 -6.17 -10.15
C TRP A 32 -29.78 -5.68 -8.69
N PRO A 33 -30.78 -5.84 -7.82
CA PRO A 33 -30.63 -5.53 -6.40
C PRO A 33 -29.47 -6.26 -5.75
N ASP A 34 -29.27 -7.54 -6.06
CA ASP A 34 -28.18 -8.34 -5.49
C ASP A 34 -26.81 -7.84 -5.95
N LEU A 35 -26.66 -7.56 -7.25
CA LEU A 35 -25.44 -6.97 -7.78
C LEU A 35 -25.14 -5.60 -7.18
N LEU A 36 -26.16 -4.75 -7.03
CA LEU A 36 -25.98 -3.43 -6.42
C LEU A 36 -25.62 -3.56 -4.93
N PHE A 37 -26.22 -4.48 -4.22
CA PHE A 37 -25.88 -4.75 -2.82
C PHE A 37 -24.44 -5.26 -2.68
N LEU A 38 -24.05 -6.23 -3.48
CA LEU A 38 -22.67 -6.75 -3.49
C LEU A 38 -21.65 -5.67 -3.82
N THR A 39 -21.90 -4.87 -4.87
CA THR A 39 -20.92 -3.90 -5.39
C THR A 39 -20.87 -2.60 -4.58
N LEU A 40 -21.98 -2.13 -4.03
CA LEU A 40 -22.06 -0.85 -3.34
C LEU A 40 -22.01 -0.98 -1.81
N VAL A 41 -22.29 -2.16 -1.26
CA VAL A 41 -22.31 -2.37 0.19
C VAL A 41 -21.26 -3.40 0.60
N LEU A 42 -21.35 -4.61 0.10
CA LEU A 42 -20.57 -5.73 0.65
C LEU A 42 -19.09 -5.65 0.27
N PHE A 43 -18.76 -5.36 -1.00
CA PHE A 43 -17.37 -5.17 -1.43
C PHE A 43 -16.73 -3.97 -0.73
N PRO A 44 -17.31 -2.75 -0.77
CA PRO A 44 -16.76 -1.61 -0.04
C PRO A 44 -16.59 -1.87 1.45
N ALA A 45 -17.56 -2.52 2.12
CA ALA A 45 -17.47 -2.87 3.53
C ALA A 45 -16.30 -3.82 3.81
N THR A 46 -16.15 -4.87 3.00
CA THR A 46 -15.05 -5.84 3.16
C THR A 46 -13.69 -5.19 2.89
N LEU A 47 -13.57 -4.42 1.81
CA LEU A 47 -12.34 -3.74 1.44
C LEU A 47 -11.99 -2.56 2.37
N ALA A 48 -12.96 -2.01 3.09
CA ALA A 48 -12.74 -1.03 4.15
C ALA A 48 -11.98 -1.63 5.35
N LEU A 49 -12.04 -2.95 5.59
CA LEU A 49 -11.21 -3.59 6.60
C LEU A 49 -9.71 -3.42 6.31
N ALA A 50 -9.29 -3.57 5.05
CA ALA A 50 -7.91 -3.30 4.66
C ALA A 50 -7.50 -1.84 4.96
N TRP A 51 -8.40 -0.87 4.71
CA TRP A 51 -8.18 0.53 5.06
C TRP A 51 -8.04 0.76 6.57
N LEU A 52 -8.92 0.15 7.35
CA LEU A 52 -8.88 0.28 8.81
C LEU A 52 -7.60 -0.31 9.41
N LEU A 53 -7.04 -1.35 8.79
CA LEU A 53 -5.83 -2.03 9.23
C LEU A 53 -4.53 -1.38 8.73
N LEU A 54 -4.57 -0.36 7.84
CA LEU A 54 -3.37 0.32 7.32
C LEU A 54 -2.32 0.74 8.37
N PRO A 55 -2.69 1.21 9.58
CA PRO A 55 -1.68 1.53 10.58
C PRO A 55 -0.80 0.36 11.04
N LEU A 56 -1.20 -0.87 10.74
CA LEU A 56 -0.44 -2.08 11.06
C LEU A 56 0.54 -2.49 9.95
N ARG A 57 0.49 -1.87 8.75
CA ARG A 57 1.24 -2.29 7.56
C ARG A 57 2.77 -2.41 7.75
N GLU A 58 3.34 -1.61 8.65
CA GLU A 58 4.78 -1.62 8.93
C GLU A 58 5.16 -2.52 10.13
N HIS A 59 4.17 -3.21 10.70
CA HIS A 59 4.45 -4.05 11.85
C HIS A 59 5.19 -5.33 11.43
N ARG A 60 6.28 -5.65 12.14
CA ARG A 60 7.15 -6.81 11.84
C ARG A 60 6.44 -8.16 11.88
N ALA A 61 5.30 -8.23 12.56
CA ALA A 61 4.51 -9.44 12.67
C ALA A 61 3.57 -9.71 11.49
N MET A 62 3.55 -8.89 10.42
CA MET A 62 2.62 -9.08 9.31
C MET A 62 2.79 -10.44 8.61
N LEU A 63 4.03 -10.87 8.36
CA LEU A 63 4.27 -12.20 7.80
C LEU A 63 3.81 -13.34 8.72
N PRO A 64 4.30 -13.45 9.97
CA PRO A 64 3.85 -14.54 10.84
C PRO A 64 2.36 -14.48 11.17
N ALA A 65 1.75 -13.29 11.25
CA ALA A 65 0.31 -13.14 11.40
C ALA A 65 -0.45 -13.65 10.16
N GLY A 66 -0.01 -13.27 8.96
CA GLY A 66 -0.61 -13.74 7.70
C GLY A 66 -0.52 -15.26 7.57
N LEU A 67 0.65 -15.84 7.82
CA LEU A 67 0.83 -17.29 7.77
C LEU A 67 0.02 -18.02 8.86
N GLY A 68 -0.01 -17.49 10.08
CA GLY A 68 -0.83 -18.04 11.18
C GLY A 68 -2.32 -18.01 10.87
N LEU A 69 -2.82 -16.91 10.29
CA LEU A 69 -4.22 -16.80 9.84
C LEU A 69 -4.53 -17.71 8.66
N ALA A 70 -3.59 -17.90 7.73
CA ALA A 70 -3.75 -18.87 6.63
C ALA A 70 -3.82 -20.30 7.16
N ALA A 71 -2.97 -20.67 8.10
CA ALA A 71 -3.03 -21.97 8.76
C ALA A 71 -4.34 -22.16 9.56
N LEU A 72 -4.80 -21.10 10.23
CA LEU A 72 -6.10 -21.10 10.91
C LEU A 72 -7.25 -21.28 9.90
N ALA A 73 -7.19 -20.62 8.74
CA ALA A 73 -8.21 -20.78 7.71
C ALA A 73 -8.32 -22.26 7.24
N VAL A 74 -7.18 -22.94 7.03
CA VAL A 74 -7.18 -24.37 6.68
C VAL A 74 -7.83 -25.20 7.80
N LEU A 75 -7.52 -24.91 9.06
CA LEU A 75 -8.15 -25.61 10.19
C LEU A 75 -9.67 -25.38 10.26
N LEU A 76 -10.09 -24.13 10.05
CA LEU A 76 -11.50 -23.74 10.07
C LEU A 76 -12.28 -24.34 8.89
N HIS A 77 -11.63 -24.51 7.75
CA HIS A 77 -12.21 -25.22 6.60
C HIS A 77 -12.50 -26.69 6.94
N VAL A 78 -11.53 -27.39 7.54
CA VAL A 78 -11.70 -28.81 7.95
C VAL A 78 -12.81 -28.97 9.03
N THR A 79 -13.04 -27.93 9.83
CA THR A 79 -14.10 -27.93 10.87
C THR A 79 -15.44 -27.37 10.38
N GLU A 80 -15.58 -27.08 9.09
CA GLU A 80 -16.79 -26.55 8.45
C GLU A 80 -17.30 -25.23 9.07
N LEU A 81 -16.37 -24.41 9.57
CA LEU A 81 -16.65 -23.07 10.11
C LEU A 81 -16.50 -21.99 9.05
N ASP A 82 -17.33 -22.01 8.01
CA ASP A 82 -17.18 -21.22 6.78
C ASP A 82 -17.06 -19.72 7.01
N VAL A 83 -17.86 -19.14 7.90
CA VAL A 83 -17.83 -17.72 8.18
C VAL A 83 -16.46 -17.29 8.75
N LEU A 84 -15.94 -18.06 9.70
CA LEU A 84 -14.65 -17.77 10.32
C LEU A 84 -13.49 -18.08 9.36
N ASN A 85 -13.62 -19.14 8.56
CA ASN A 85 -12.69 -19.48 7.49
C ASN A 85 -12.54 -18.33 6.49
N ASN A 86 -13.66 -17.80 6.00
CA ASN A 86 -13.67 -16.69 5.04
C ASN A 86 -13.02 -15.41 5.61
N LEU A 87 -13.30 -15.09 6.87
CA LEU A 87 -12.64 -13.96 7.56
C LEU A 87 -11.14 -14.20 7.80
N ALA A 88 -10.76 -15.42 8.18
CA ALA A 88 -9.36 -15.78 8.37
C ALA A 88 -8.57 -15.64 7.06
N LYS A 89 -9.13 -16.13 5.92
CA LYS A 89 -8.57 -15.94 4.57
C LYS A 89 -8.39 -14.45 4.25
N LEU A 90 -9.43 -13.63 4.46
CA LEU A 90 -9.40 -12.19 4.21
C LEU A 90 -8.27 -11.50 4.98
N PHE A 91 -8.20 -11.71 6.29
CA PHE A 91 -7.15 -11.10 7.11
C PHE A 91 -5.76 -11.64 6.81
N ALA A 92 -5.63 -12.93 6.49
CA ALA A 92 -4.37 -13.51 6.04
C ALA A 92 -3.83 -12.79 4.79
N LEU A 93 -4.69 -12.62 3.77
CA LEU A 93 -4.31 -11.96 2.52
C LEU A 93 -3.99 -10.49 2.70
N VAL A 94 -4.72 -9.77 3.55
CA VAL A 94 -4.41 -8.38 3.89
C VAL A 94 -3.04 -8.28 4.58
N CYS A 95 -2.75 -9.15 5.56
CA CYS A 95 -1.45 -9.18 6.24
C CYS A 95 -0.31 -9.51 5.26
N LEU A 96 -0.50 -10.47 4.38
CA LEU A 96 0.49 -10.84 3.36
C LEU A 96 0.71 -9.73 2.33
N GLY A 97 -0.34 -9.00 1.91
CA GLY A 97 -0.22 -7.83 1.05
C GLY A 97 0.58 -6.70 1.71
N PHE A 98 0.34 -6.44 3.00
CA PHE A 98 1.12 -5.47 3.78
C PHE A 98 2.58 -5.90 3.96
N TRP A 99 2.82 -7.17 4.26
CA TRP A 99 4.17 -7.70 4.33
C TRP A 99 4.89 -7.60 2.98
N PHE A 100 4.24 -7.92 1.88
CA PHE A 100 4.83 -7.84 0.55
C PHE A 100 5.30 -6.41 0.22
N LEU A 101 4.56 -5.38 0.66
CA LEU A 101 4.99 -3.99 0.53
C LEU A 101 6.33 -3.69 1.22
N SER A 102 6.72 -4.43 2.25
CA SER A 102 7.98 -4.19 2.96
C SER A 102 9.22 -4.32 2.08
N TRP A 103 9.10 -5.03 0.96
CA TRP A 103 10.18 -5.21 -0.03
C TRP A 103 10.31 -4.04 -1.00
N PHE A 104 9.37 -3.09 -0.98
CA PHE A 104 9.35 -1.98 -1.93
C PHE A 104 10.04 -0.77 -1.33
N GLU A 105 11.20 -0.42 -1.86
CA GLU A 105 11.97 0.76 -1.44
C GLU A 105 11.32 2.07 -1.92
N ASN A 106 10.64 2.03 -3.06
CA ASN A 106 10.01 3.21 -3.67
C ASN A 106 8.70 2.85 -4.39
N VAL A 107 7.89 3.86 -4.68
CA VAL A 107 6.59 3.72 -5.33
C VAL A 107 6.66 3.08 -6.72
N MET A 108 7.80 3.18 -7.41
CA MET A 108 7.94 2.66 -8.76
C MET A 108 7.88 1.13 -8.83
N TRP A 109 8.22 0.43 -7.74
CA TRP A 109 8.02 -1.02 -7.66
C TRP A 109 6.53 -1.37 -7.67
N ALA A 110 5.71 -0.63 -6.90
CA ALA A 110 4.25 -0.82 -6.92
C ALA A 110 3.68 -0.48 -8.30
N ALA A 111 4.12 0.62 -8.93
CA ALA A 111 3.69 1.00 -10.26
C ALA A 111 4.09 -0.05 -11.32
N LEU A 112 5.31 -0.59 -11.25
CA LEU A 112 5.77 -1.64 -12.16
C LEU A 112 4.90 -2.90 -12.05
N ILE A 113 4.63 -3.34 -10.84
CA ILE A 113 3.76 -4.50 -10.59
C ILE A 113 2.36 -4.22 -11.13
N ALA A 114 1.80 -3.03 -10.87
CA ALA A 114 0.48 -2.64 -11.37
C ALA A 114 0.39 -2.58 -12.91
N VAL A 115 1.51 -2.42 -13.61
CA VAL A 115 1.56 -2.50 -15.08
C VAL A 115 1.73 -3.94 -15.57
N VAL A 116 2.49 -4.77 -14.88
CA VAL A 116 2.84 -6.14 -15.32
C VAL A 116 1.77 -7.15 -14.94
N ILE A 117 1.24 -7.09 -13.72
CA ILE A 117 0.29 -8.07 -13.17
C ILE A 117 -0.98 -8.25 -14.02
N PRO A 118 -1.60 -7.19 -14.58
CA PRO A 118 -2.78 -7.37 -15.45
C PRO A 118 -2.58 -8.34 -16.60
N TRP A 119 -1.39 -8.33 -17.19
CA TRP A 119 -1.06 -9.24 -18.29
C TRP A 119 -0.89 -10.68 -17.82
N VAL A 120 -0.26 -10.85 -16.65
CA VAL A 120 -0.09 -12.18 -16.04
C VAL A 120 -1.44 -12.77 -15.68
N ASP A 121 -2.33 -11.95 -15.06
CA ASP A 121 -3.68 -12.37 -14.68
C ASP A 121 -4.53 -12.71 -15.91
N ALA A 122 -4.56 -11.85 -16.92
CA ALA A 122 -5.29 -12.11 -18.16
C ALA A 122 -4.82 -13.42 -18.84
N ILE A 123 -3.51 -13.64 -18.93
CA ILE A 123 -2.98 -14.90 -19.51
C ILE A 123 -3.36 -16.11 -18.62
N SER A 124 -3.28 -15.96 -17.30
CA SER A 124 -3.61 -17.04 -16.36
C SER A 124 -5.08 -17.44 -16.42
N VAL A 125 -5.99 -16.46 -16.57
CA VAL A 125 -7.44 -16.69 -16.64
C VAL A 125 -7.84 -17.28 -17.99
N TRP A 126 -7.21 -16.89 -19.09
CA TRP A 126 -7.65 -17.29 -20.44
C TRP A 126 -6.88 -18.48 -21.04
N ARG A 127 -5.68 -18.79 -20.59
CA ARG A 127 -4.83 -19.87 -21.12
C ARG A 127 -3.90 -20.48 -20.08
N GLY A 128 -4.20 -20.32 -18.80
CA GLY A 128 -3.24 -20.66 -17.75
C GLY A 128 -3.81 -21.47 -16.59
N PRO A 129 -3.08 -21.53 -15.49
CA PRO A 129 -3.46 -22.31 -14.31
C PRO A 129 -4.82 -21.92 -13.71
N THR A 130 -5.20 -20.63 -13.80
CA THR A 130 -6.49 -20.15 -13.26
C THR A 130 -7.65 -20.70 -14.09
N GLU A 131 -7.55 -20.72 -15.43
CA GLU A 131 -8.54 -21.38 -16.30
C GLU A 131 -8.75 -22.84 -15.90
N TYR A 132 -7.63 -23.58 -15.76
CA TYR A 132 -7.69 -24.98 -15.35
C TYR A 132 -8.38 -25.19 -13.99
N VAL A 133 -8.06 -24.35 -13.00
CA VAL A 133 -8.65 -24.47 -11.66
C VAL A 133 -10.15 -24.10 -11.69
N VAL A 134 -10.52 -23.02 -12.37
CA VAL A 134 -11.93 -22.57 -12.46
C VAL A 134 -12.80 -23.56 -13.24
N GLU A 135 -12.29 -24.10 -14.35
CA GLU A 135 -13.08 -25.00 -15.19
C GLU A 135 -13.05 -26.47 -14.76
N GLN A 136 -11.89 -26.94 -14.30
CA GLN A 136 -11.69 -28.35 -14.01
C GLN A 136 -11.73 -28.73 -12.53
N GLN A 137 -11.48 -27.73 -11.65
CA GLN A 137 -11.48 -27.93 -10.20
C GLN A 137 -12.21 -26.77 -9.48
N PRO A 138 -13.49 -26.49 -9.80
CA PRO A 138 -14.22 -25.34 -9.23
C PRO A 138 -14.26 -25.37 -7.71
N GLN A 139 -14.33 -26.55 -7.09
CA GLN A 139 -14.30 -26.71 -5.65
C GLN A 139 -13.01 -26.15 -5.03
N VAL A 140 -11.85 -26.38 -5.66
CA VAL A 140 -10.57 -25.84 -5.17
C VAL A 140 -10.56 -24.31 -5.25
N PHE A 141 -11.15 -23.73 -6.32
CA PHE A 141 -11.28 -22.29 -6.43
C PHE A 141 -12.19 -21.72 -5.33
N ASP A 142 -13.34 -22.35 -5.08
CA ASP A 142 -14.27 -21.94 -4.03
C ASP A 142 -13.62 -22.04 -2.63
N ASP A 143 -12.86 -23.09 -2.38
CA ASP A 143 -12.18 -23.32 -1.11
C ASP A 143 -11.13 -22.26 -0.78
N ILE A 144 -10.40 -21.74 -1.77
CA ILE A 144 -9.34 -20.75 -1.56
C ILE A 144 -9.82 -19.31 -1.71
N SER A 145 -10.89 -19.06 -2.46
CA SER A 145 -11.43 -17.72 -2.72
C SER A 145 -12.11 -17.11 -1.49
N ILE A 146 -12.34 -15.81 -1.54
CA ILE A 146 -13.19 -15.09 -0.57
C ILE A 146 -14.60 -15.10 -1.11
N ALA A 147 -15.49 -15.80 -0.41
CA ALA A 147 -16.88 -15.95 -0.79
C ALA A 147 -17.74 -14.80 -0.25
N PHE A 148 -18.50 -14.17 -1.12
CA PHE A 148 -19.51 -13.16 -0.81
C PHE A 148 -20.88 -13.78 -1.08
N ARG A 149 -21.61 -14.13 -0.02
CA ARG A 149 -22.93 -14.74 -0.14
C ARG A 149 -23.93 -13.75 -0.76
N VAL A 150 -24.75 -14.24 -1.68
CA VAL A 150 -25.86 -13.47 -2.25
C VAL A 150 -27.03 -13.53 -1.27
N PRO A 151 -27.76 -12.42 -1.02
CA PRO A 151 -28.89 -12.41 -0.09
C PRO A 151 -29.99 -13.39 -0.54
N GLY A 152 -30.44 -14.27 0.37
CA GLY A 152 -31.53 -15.20 0.10
C GLY A 152 -31.20 -16.37 -0.84
N GLU A 153 -29.96 -16.47 -1.31
CA GLU A 153 -29.54 -17.53 -2.21
C GLU A 153 -28.39 -18.38 -1.62
N ASP A 154 -28.26 -19.61 -2.10
CA ASP A 154 -27.12 -20.47 -1.80
C ASP A 154 -25.88 -20.13 -2.68
N SER A 155 -26.04 -19.16 -3.59
CA SER A 155 -24.98 -18.72 -4.50
C SER A 155 -24.01 -17.77 -3.83
N THR A 156 -22.75 -17.76 -4.33
CA THR A 156 -21.69 -16.88 -3.88
C THR A 156 -21.01 -16.18 -5.05
N ALA A 157 -20.66 -14.92 -4.86
CA ALA A 157 -19.69 -14.25 -5.71
C ALA A 157 -18.30 -14.45 -5.09
N ASN A 158 -17.37 -15.02 -5.85
CA ASN A 158 -16.06 -15.38 -5.36
C ASN A 158 -15.00 -14.40 -5.86
N LEU A 159 -14.11 -13.96 -4.95
CA LEU A 159 -12.97 -13.12 -5.27
C LEU A 159 -11.68 -13.89 -4.98
N GLY A 160 -10.79 -13.96 -5.97
CA GLY A 160 -9.56 -14.72 -5.88
C GLY A 160 -8.59 -14.17 -4.81
N PRO A 161 -7.77 -15.06 -4.21
CA PRO A 161 -6.75 -14.63 -3.25
C PRO A 161 -5.81 -13.52 -3.76
N PRO A 162 -5.33 -13.55 -5.02
CA PRO A 162 -4.50 -12.47 -5.55
C PRO A 162 -5.18 -11.11 -5.53
N ASP A 163 -6.49 -11.05 -5.76
CA ASP A 163 -7.22 -9.79 -5.84
C ASP A 163 -7.19 -9.05 -4.49
N ILE A 164 -7.46 -9.76 -3.40
CA ILE A 164 -7.39 -9.18 -2.05
C ILE A 164 -5.95 -8.81 -1.67
N LEU A 165 -4.99 -9.67 -1.99
CA LEU A 165 -3.57 -9.42 -1.68
C LEU A 165 -3.08 -8.16 -2.39
N PHE A 166 -3.32 -8.03 -3.70
CA PHE A 166 -2.89 -6.87 -4.46
C PHE A 166 -3.69 -5.61 -4.13
N PHE A 167 -4.98 -5.74 -3.81
CA PHE A 167 -5.77 -4.62 -3.29
C PHE A 167 -5.14 -4.06 -2.01
N ALA A 168 -4.81 -4.92 -1.04
CA ALA A 168 -4.17 -4.54 0.21
C ALA A 168 -2.77 -3.95 -0.02
N LEU A 169 -1.98 -4.55 -0.91
CA LEU A 169 -0.65 -4.08 -1.31
C LEU A 169 -0.72 -2.65 -1.88
N PHE A 170 -1.58 -2.41 -2.87
CA PHE A 170 -1.68 -1.11 -3.53
C PHE A 170 -2.28 -0.04 -2.61
N LEU A 171 -3.22 -0.41 -1.76
CA LEU A 171 -3.77 0.49 -0.76
C LEU A 171 -2.70 0.91 0.26
N ALA A 172 -1.92 -0.06 0.75
CA ALA A 172 -0.81 0.20 1.66
C ALA A 172 0.33 1.00 0.98
N ALA A 173 0.60 0.75 -0.31
CA ALA A 173 1.54 1.54 -1.09
C ALA A 173 1.05 2.99 -1.24
N ALA A 174 -0.24 3.20 -1.49
CA ALA A 174 -0.82 4.55 -1.57
C ALA A 174 -0.65 5.33 -0.25
N ASP A 175 -0.83 4.66 0.88
CA ASP A 175 -0.62 5.29 2.20
C ASP A 175 0.88 5.52 2.50
N ARG A 176 1.75 4.53 2.24
CA ARG A 176 3.19 4.61 2.52
C ARG A 176 3.89 5.68 1.68
N PHE A 177 3.54 5.78 0.40
CA PHE A 177 4.18 6.69 -0.55
C PHE A 177 3.41 8.01 -0.74
N ALA A 178 2.50 8.34 0.18
CA ALA A 178 1.72 9.57 0.18
C ALA A 178 0.97 9.85 -1.14
N LEU A 179 0.42 8.81 -1.74
CA LEU A 179 -0.46 8.91 -2.90
C LEU A 179 -1.88 9.31 -2.48
N ARG A 180 -2.79 9.45 -3.43
CA ARG A 180 -4.20 9.81 -3.20
C ARG A 180 -5.00 8.64 -2.62
N LEU A 181 -4.75 8.30 -1.35
CA LEU A 181 -5.26 7.11 -0.66
C LEU A 181 -6.77 6.91 -0.85
N ALA A 182 -7.59 7.94 -0.57
CA ALA A 182 -9.05 7.84 -0.66
C ALA A 182 -9.53 7.58 -2.10
N TRP A 183 -8.96 8.28 -3.08
CA TRP A 183 -9.28 8.08 -4.49
C TRP A 183 -8.79 6.74 -5.02
N THR A 184 -7.65 6.26 -4.54
CA THR A 184 -7.12 4.94 -4.87
C THR A 184 -8.05 3.84 -4.36
N TRP A 185 -8.45 3.90 -3.09
CA TRP A 185 -9.40 2.94 -2.53
C TRP A 185 -10.74 2.97 -3.29
N LEU A 186 -11.30 4.16 -3.53
CA LEU A 186 -12.57 4.31 -4.24
C LEU A 186 -12.49 3.77 -5.67
N ALA A 187 -11.44 4.11 -6.41
CA ALA A 187 -11.28 3.68 -7.80
C ALA A 187 -11.07 2.15 -7.89
N MET A 188 -10.23 1.57 -7.04
CA MET A 188 -10.03 0.11 -7.01
C MET A 188 -11.34 -0.61 -6.67
N THR A 189 -12.07 -0.15 -5.67
CA THR A 189 -13.34 -0.75 -5.24
C THR A 189 -14.41 -0.62 -6.32
N ALA A 190 -14.56 0.56 -6.93
CA ALA A 190 -15.55 0.81 -7.97
C ALA A 190 -15.28 -0.01 -9.25
N LEU A 191 -14.02 -0.08 -9.69
CA LEU A 191 -13.66 -0.87 -10.88
C LEU A 191 -13.79 -2.37 -10.64
N LEU A 192 -13.47 -2.85 -9.43
CA LEU A 192 -13.69 -4.24 -9.04
C LEU A 192 -15.20 -4.57 -9.04
N GLY A 193 -16.03 -3.69 -8.48
CA GLY A 193 -17.49 -3.83 -8.55
C GLY A 193 -18.02 -3.80 -9.99
N ALA A 194 -17.49 -2.94 -10.84
CA ALA A 194 -17.84 -2.90 -12.25
C ALA A 194 -17.48 -4.22 -12.96
N THR A 195 -16.33 -4.82 -12.64
CA THR A 195 -15.94 -6.14 -13.18
C THR A 195 -16.95 -7.21 -12.79
N LEU A 196 -17.42 -7.23 -11.54
CA LEU A 196 -18.46 -8.17 -11.10
C LEU A 196 -19.77 -7.96 -11.88
N ILE A 197 -20.21 -6.71 -12.06
CA ILE A 197 -21.42 -6.40 -12.84
C ILE A 197 -21.29 -6.93 -14.27
N VAL A 198 -20.14 -6.66 -14.91
CA VAL A 198 -19.90 -7.15 -16.29
C VAL A 198 -19.92 -8.67 -16.34
N THR A 199 -19.23 -9.36 -15.42
CA THR A 199 -19.22 -10.83 -15.34
C THR A 199 -20.63 -11.38 -15.21
N ALA A 200 -21.42 -10.87 -14.28
CA ALA A 200 -22.76 -11.36 -13.99
C ALA A 200 -23.76 -11.06 -15.12
N THR A 201 -23.60 -9.96 -15.88
CA THR A 201 -24.52 -9.57 -16.94
C THR A 201 -24.15 -10.16 -18.30
N THR A 202 -22.89 -10.51 -18.55
CA THR A 202 -22.43 -11.07 -19.84
C THR A 202 -22.36 -12.58 -19.84
N GLY A 203 -22.47 -13.22 -18.69
CA GLY A 203 -22.35 -14.68 -18.54
C GLY A 203 -20.95 -15.24 -18.85
N VAL A 204 -19.92 -14.36 -18.86
CA VAL A 204 -18.53 -14.77 -19.01
C VAL A 204 -18.06 -15.35 -17.69
N SER A 205 -17.72 -16.64 -17.68
CA SER A 205 -17.17 -17.30 -16.50
C SER A 205 -15.74 -16.79 -16.23
N GLY A 206 -15.59 -15.94 -15.17
CA GLY A 206 -14.30 -15.48 -14.69
C GLY A 206 -13.65 -14.39 -15.56
N LEU A 207 -13.93 -13.13 -15.26
CA LEU A 207 -13.13 -12.02 -15.77
C LEU A 207 -11.93 -11.79 -14.83
N PRO A 208 -10.73 -11.51 -15.39
CA PRO A 208 -9.58 -11.15 -14.57
C PRO A 208 -9.87 -9.88 -13.78
N ALA A 209 -9.80 -9.92 -12.45
CA ALA A 209 -10.13 -8.80 -11.58
C ALA A 209 -8.91 -7.89 -11.30
N LEU A 210 -7.70 -8.43 -11.36
CA LEU A 210 -6.47 -7.66 -11.14
C LEU A 210 -6.29 -6.47 -12.09
N PRO A 211 -6.65 -6.53 -13.40
CA PRO A 211 -6.62 -5.34 -14.25
C PRO A 211 -7.44 -4.18 -13.71
N ALA A 212 -8.62 -4.44 -13.15
CA ALA A 212 -9.48 -3.41 -12.55
C ALA A 212 -8.80 -2.77 -11.32
N ILE A 213 -8.23 -3.58 -10.44
CA ILE A 213 -7.50 -3.13 -9.25
C ILE A 213 -6.27 -2.30 -9.66
N CYS A 214 -5.49 -2.77 -10.64
CA CYS A 214 -4.30 -2.08 -11.13
C CYS A 214 -4.62 -0.73 -11.75
N VAL A 215 -5.65 -0.65 -12.60
CA VAL A 215 -6.13 0.62 -13.17
C VAL A 215 -6.62 1.55 -12.05
N GLY A 216 -7.35 1.02 -11.06
CA GLY A 216 -7.82 1.76 -9.90
C GLY A 216 -6.70 2.34 -9.03
N PHE A 217 -5.55 1.69 -8.99
CA PHE A 217 -4.34 2.21 -8.34
C PHE A 217 -3.63 3.26 -9.21
N LEU A 218 -3.42 2.96 -10.50
CA LEU A 218 -2.62 3.81 -11.39
C LEU A 218 -3.35 5.11 -11.78
N LEU A 219 -4.63 5.04 -12.11
CA LEU A 219 -5.37 6.16 -12.69
C LEU A 219 -5.43 7.40 -11.78
N PRO A 220 -5.84 7.31 -10.51
CA PRO A 220 -5.91 8.48 -9.63
C PRO A 220 -4.53 9.05 -9.27
N ASN A 221 -3.46 8.28 -9.49
CA ASN A 221 -2.09 8.64 -9.13
C ASN A 221 -1.17 8.88 -10.34
N ALA A 222 -1.72 8.88 -11.56
CA ALA A 222 -0.95 8.87 -12.79
C ALA A 222 0.03 10.05 -12.91
N ASP A 223 -0.38 11.25 -12.51
CA ASP A 223 0.45 12.45 -12.51
C ASP A 223 1.62 12.37 -11.52
N ILE A 224 1.35 11.85 -10.30
CA ILE A 224 2.38 11.66 -9.27
C ILE A 224 3.38 10.61 -9.74
N LEU A 225 2.89 9.46 -10.22
CA LEU A 225 3.72 8.36 -10.70
C LEU A 225 4.53 8.77 -11.95
N TRP A 226 3.91 9.52 -12.86
CA TRP A 226 4.61 10.06 -14.03
C TRP A 226 5.72 11.02 -13.65
N THR A 227 5.46 11.89 -12.68
CA THR A 227 6.48 12.81 -12.16
C THR A 227 7.61 12.03 -11.48
N ALA A 228 7.31 11.02 -10.68
CA ALA A 228 8.31 10.15 -10.07
C ALA A 228 9.13 9.38 -11.12
N LEU A 229 8.49 8.90 -12.19
CA LEU A 229 9.16 8.22 -13.30
C LEU A 229 10.12 9.16 -14.05
N ARG A 230 9.68 10.39 -14.35
CA ARG A 230 10.53 11.41 -15.01
C ARG A 230 11.70 11.86 -14.14
N ARG A 231 11.52 11.84 -12.82
CA ARG A 231 12.59 12.13 -11.84
C ARG A 231 13.51 10.95 -11.59
N ARG A 232 13.32 9.80 -12.25
CA ARG A 232 14.13 8.58 -12.08
C ARG A 232 15.61 8.73 -12.48
N GLY A 233 15.96 9.80 -13.16
CA GLY A 233 17.37 10.23 -13.37
C GLY A 233 17.85 11.20 -12.28
N ARG A 234 16.94 11.67 -11.42
CA ARG A 234 17.21 12.48 -10.25
C ARG A 234 16.70 11.69 -9.07
N ALA A 235 17.60 11.18 -8.23
CA ALA A 235 17.19 10.57 -6.97
C ALA A 235 16.28 11.54 -6.21
N PRO A 236 15.29 11.06 -5.42
CA PRO A 236 14.43 11.92 -4.64
C PRO A 236 15.30 12.90 -3.88
N GLY A 237 15.05 14.19 -4.06
CA GLY A 237 15.83 15.26 -3.47
C GLY A 237 16.00 15.00 -1.98
N ARG A 238 17.22 14.78 -1.55
CA ARG A 238 17.57 14.61 -0.15
C ARG A 238 18.04 15.94 0.33
N ILE A 239 17.50 16.41 1.44
CA ILE A 239 17.81 17.70 2.01
C ILE A 239 19.02 17.53 2.91
N TYR A 240 20.04 18.32 2.64
CA TYR A 240 21.27 18.30 3.36
C TYR A 240 21.49 19.68 3.99
N GLY A 241 21.65 19.72 5.29
CA GLY A 241 21.92 20.95 6.01
C GLY A 241 23.40 21.06 6.40
N ARG A 242 23.99 22.23 6.27
CA ARG A 242 25.26 22.56 6.87
C ARG A 242 24.96 23.11 8.29
N GLY A 243 25.27 22.33 9.31
CA GLY A 243 25.66 22.64 10.66
C GLY A 243 25.01 23.79 11.45
N THR A 244 23.76 24.17 11.26
CA THR A 244 23.09 25.09 12.17
C THR A 244 21.65 24.73 12.53
N ALA A 245 21.04 23.79 11.86
CA ALA A 245 19.81 23.17 12.34
C ALA A 245 20.22 22.04 13.29
N ASP A 246 19.67 22.04 14.48
CA ASP A 246 19.93 21.09 15.54
C ASP A 246 20.10 19.66 15.05
N PHE A 247 21.32 19.29 14.69
CA PHE A 247 21.70 17.91 14.32
C PHE A 247 21.60 16.95 15.50
N HIS A 248 21.30 17.45 16.70
CA HIS A 248 21.27 16.65 17.92
C HIS A 248 20.07 15.70 18.00
N ASP A 249 18.98 16.00 17.29
CA ASP A 249 17.74 15.21 17.33
C ASP A 249 17.46 14.42 16.05
N LEU A 250 18.35 14.48 15.04
CA LEU A 250 18.19 13.77 13.78
C LEU A 250 19.07 12.53 13.77
N GLU A 251 18.49 11.35 13.86
CA GLU A 251 19.16 10.12 13.44
C GLU A 251 19.36 10.18 11.92
N ALA A 252 20.56 10.53 11.52
CA ALA A 252 20.94 10.66 10.13
C ALA A 252 22.04 9.68 9.76
N ASP A 253 21.88 9.00 8.63
CA ASP A 253 22.98 8.31 7.96
C ASP A 253 23.73 9.32 7.10
N VAL A 254 25.02 9.47 7.33
CA VAL A 254 25.87 10.27 6.45
C VAL A 254 26.13 9.48 5.19
N ILE A 255 25.89 10.11 4.06
CA ILE A 255 26.07 9.46 2.77
C ILE A 255 27.40 9.86 2.13
N GLU A 256 27.76 11.14 2.17
CA GLU A 256 28.95 11.62 1.48
C GLU A 256 29.45 12.94 2.06
N ARG A 257 30.76 13.17 1.96
CA ARG A 257 31.40 14.44 2.28
C ARG A 257 31.96 15.03 0.99
N GLY A 258 31.35 16.11 0.53
CA GLY A 258 31.83 16.86 -0.62
C GLY A 258 32.58 18.12 -0.19
N PRO A 259 33.28 18.80 -1.13
CA PRO A 259 33.98 20.06 -0.87
C PRO A 259 33.03 21.17 -0.37
N ASN A 260 31.73 21.05 -0.62
CA ASN A 260 30.72 22.07 -0.30
C ASN A 260 29.80 21.68 0.87
N GLY A 261 30.06 20.57 1.58
CA GLY A 261 29.27 20.20 2.75
C GLY A 261 29.14 18.69 2.99
N ILE A 262 28.40 18.36 4.04
CA ILE A 262 28.12 17.00 4.48
C ILE A 262 26.71 16.64 4.07
N VAL A 263 26.59 15.44 3.48
CA VAL A 263 25.33 14.87 3.04
C VAL A 263 24.77 13.97 4.14
N LEU A 264 23.64 14.34 4.74
CA LEU A 264 22.97 13.55 5.75
C LEU A 264 21.68 12.95 5.20
N LEU A 265 21.48 11.65 5.41
CA LEU A 265 20.22 10.96 5.19
C LEU A 265 19.47 10.87 6.51
N THR A 266 18.39 11.60 6.66
CA THR A 266 17.54 11.46 7.84
C THR A 266 16.70 10.19 7.75
N ARG A 267 16.71 9.35 8.80
CA ARG A 267 15.83 8.17 8.91
C ARG A 267 14.44 8.53 9.38
N GLU A 268 14.30 9.65 10.08
CA GLU A 268 13.00 10.14 10.53
C GLU A 268 12.34 10.94 9.42
N ARG A 269 11.07 10.68 9.22
CA ARG A 269 10.09 11.23 8.28
C ARG A 269 10.64 12.34 7.38
N PRO A 270 10.92 12.03 6.11
CA PRO A 270 11.19 13.12 5.17
C PRO A 270 10.03 14.12 5.24
N PRO A 271 10.30 15.43 5.21
CA PRO A 271 9.26 16.44 5.21
C PRO A 271 8.25 16.12 4.09
N ARG A 272 6.97 16.20 4.39
CA ARG A 272 5.90 15.81 3.45
C ARG A 272 5.92 16.67 2.19
N ASN A 273 6.34 17.91 2.32
CA ASN A 273 6.48 18.85 1.20
C ASN A 273 7.79 19.62 1.34
N ALA A 274 8.78 19.24 0.55
CA ALA A 274 9.98 20.05 0.33
C ALA A 274 9.85 20.74 -1.03
N VAL A 275 9.75 22.04 -1.05
CA VAL A 275 9.64 22.84 -2.28
C VAL A 275 10.83 23.79 -2.35
N VAL A 276 11.52 23.78 -3.48
CA VAL A 276 12.58 24.77 -3.77
C VAL A 276 12.08 25.66 -4.89
N GLU A 277 11.80 26.88 -4.59
CA GLU A 277 11.38 27.89 -5.56
C GLU A 277 12.31 29.11 -5.47
N GLY A 278 12.84 29.55 -6.62
CA GLY A 278 13.70 30.71 -6.70
C GLY A 278 14.97 30.63 -5.84
N GLY A 279 15.47 29.41 -5.57
CA GLY A 279 16.66 29.21 -4.73
C GLY A 279 16.36 29.22 -3.23
N ARG A 280 15.10 29.23 -2.81
CA ARG A 280 14.68 29.11 -1.40
C ARG A 280 14.03 27.77 -1.13
N LEU A 281 14.36 27.15 -0.01
CA LEU A 281 13.80 25.90 0.46
C LEU A 281 12.67 26.15 1.45
N THR A 282 11.52 25.57 1.19
CA THR A 282 10.38 25.52 2.12
C THR A 282 10.12 24.07 2.52
N LEU A 283 10.09 23.79 3.82
CA LEU A 283 9.79 22.48 4.39
C LEU A 283 8.45 22.54 5.12
N ASP A 284 7.46 21.76 4.68
CA ASP A 284 6.12 21.72 5.28
C ASP A 284 5.50 23.12 5.49
N GLY A 285 5.80 24.08 4.58
CA GLY A 285 5.34 25.45 4.64
C GLY A 285 6.22 26.41 5.48
N VAL A 286 7.32 25.91 6.05
CA VAL A 286 8.29 26.75 6.79
C VAL A 286 9.45 27.08 5.86
N ASP A 287 9.73 28.37 5.67
CA ASP A 287 10.88 28.85 4.88
C ASP A 287 12.19 28.59 5.64
N VAL A 288 13.04 27.74 5.09
CA VAL A 288 14.33 27.37 5.68
C VAL A 288 15.46 28.30 5.23
N GLY A 289 15.25 29.05 4.14
CA GLY A 289 16.21 30.00 3.61
C GLY A 289 16.70 29.68 2.20
N GLU A 290 17.71 30.42 1.77
CA GLU A 290 18.35 30.25 0.47
C GLU A 290 19.20 28.97 0.44
N VAL A 291 19.07 28.21 -0.65
CA VAL A 291 19.76 26.93 -0.83
C VAL A 291 20.36 26.82 -2.21
N GLU A 292 21.47 26.13 -2.32
CA GLU A 292 22.06 25.71 -3.58
C GLU A 292 21.80 24.24 -3.82
N LEU A 293 21.39 23.88 -5.03
CA LEU A 293 21.08 22.50 -5.42
C LEU A 293 22.29 21.91 -6.15
N HIS A 294 22.84 20.84 -5.62
CA HIS A 294 23.89 20.06 -6.27
C HIS A 294 23.33 18.69 -6.68
N ASP A 295 23.32 18.42 -7.98
CA ASP A 295 22.97 17.10 -8.51
C ASP A 295 24.14 16.12 -8.30
N LEU A 296 23.93 15.10 -7.46
CA LEU A 296 24.86 13.99 -7.29
C LEU A 296 24.31 12.73 -7.99
N PRO A 297 25.16 11.75 -8.33
CA PRO A 297 24.71 10.49 -8.93
C PRO A 297 23.63 9.76 -8.13
N ASN A 298 23.62 9.95 -6.81
CA ASN A 298 22.70 9.28 -5.88
C ASN A 298 21.68 10.23 -5.23
N GLY A 299 21.55 11.48 -5.67
CA GLY A 299 20.58 12.42 -5.12
C GLY A 299 20.91 13.88 -5.36
N VAL A 300 19.98 14.76 -4.97
CA VAL A 300 20.18 16.21 -4.99
C VAL A 300 20.58 16.67 -3.61
N VAL A 301 21.70 17.36 -3.51
CA VAL A 301 22.16 18.03 -2.28
C VAL A 301 21.58 19.43 -2.26
N VAL A 302 20.96 19.77 -1.16
CA VAL A 302 20.49 21.12 -0.90
C VAL A 302 21.43 21.71 0.14
N VAL A 303 22.24 22.67 -0.25
CA VAL A 303 23.16 23.39 0.65
C VAL A 303 22.55 24.74 0.96
N PRO A 304 22.28 25.06 2.24
CA PRO A 304 21.83 26.39 2.61
C PRO A 304 22.90 27.42 2.26
N LEU A 305 22.55 28.42 1.46
CA LEU A 305 23.40 29.55 1.19
C LEU A 305 23.29 30.56 2.32
N GLY A 306 24.43 30.78 2.99
CA GLY A 306 24.59 31.99 3.80
C GLY A 306 23.75 32.10 5.06
N GLN A 307 24.05 31.30 6.07
CA GLN A 307 24.00 31.90 7.40
C GLN A 307 25.41 32.40 7.70
N PRO A 308 25.58 33.73 7.81
CA PRO A 308 26.77 34.23 8.41
C PRO A 308 26.78 33.83 9.88
N GLU A 309 27.80 33.09 10.28
CA GLU A 309 28.44 33.23 11.59
C GLU A 309 27.55 33.32 12.85
N HIS A 310 26.46 32.61 12.95
CA HIS A 310 26.04 32.19 14.29
C HIS A 310 26.88 30.98 14.63
N ALA A 311 27.97 31.26 15.34
CA ALA A 311 28.99 30.36 15.74
C ALA A 311 28.39 29.09 16.31
N VAL A 312 28.38 28.04 15.50
CA VAL A 312 28.43 26.66 16.04
C VAL A 312 29.67 26.65 16.90
N HIS A 313 29.53 26.33 18.17
CA HIS A 313 30.67 26.17 19.07
C HIS A 313 31.70 25.28 18.37
N PRO A 314 32.97 25.64 18.24
CA PRO A 314 33.98 24.86 17.51
C PRO A 314 34.10 23.42 18.01
N GLU A 315 33.75 23.16 19.26
CA GLU A 315 33.67 21.83 19.88
C GLU A 315 32.49 20.97 19.34
N GLN A 316 31.34 21.56 19.04
CA GLN A 316 30.21 20.87 18.43
C GLN A 316 30.50 20.48 16.98
N HIS A 317 31.13 21.39 16.23
CA HIS A 317 31.52 21.11 14.84
C HIS A 317 32.52 19.94 14.77
N ALA A 318 33.46 19.87 15.68
CA ALA A 318 34.43 18.78 15.73
C ALA A 318 33.79 17.42 16.15
N ALA A 319 32.82 17.46 17.06
CA ALA A 319 32.06 16.27 17.46
C ALA A 319 31.18 15.73 16.34
N ASP A 320 30.53 16.62 15.58
CA ASP A 320 29.69 16.25 14.45
C ASP A 320 30.55 15.72 13.27
N GLU A 321 31.70 16.31 12.99
CA GLU A 321 32.66 15.78 12.01
C GLU A 321 33.16 14.38 12.39
N ALA A 322 33.47 14.15 13.66
CA ALA A 322 33.91 12.83 14.14
C ALA A 322 32.83 11.78 14.02
N LYS A 323 31.57 12.16 14.28
CA LYS A 323 30.38 11.28 14.13
C LYS A 323 30.17 10.92 12.64
N VAL A 324 30.29 11.91 11.76
CA VAL A 324 30.22 11.75 10.30
C VAL A 324 31.30 10.81 9.79
N GLU A 325 32.56 11.01 10.17
CA GLU A 325 33.66 10.14 9.75
C GLU A 325 33.50 8.70 10.27
N ARG A 326 32.94 8.51 11.46
CA ARG A 326 32.64 7.18 12.00
C ARG A 326 31.59 6.46 11.16
N LEU A 327 30.51 7.15 10.80
CA LEU A 327 29.42 6.59 9.97
C LEU A 327 29.88 6.27 8.53
N ILE A 328 30.78 7.07 7.97
CA ILE A 328 31.42 6.78 6.66
C ILE A 328 32.32 5.53 6.75
N ARG A 329 33.05 5.37 7.87
CA ARG A 329 33.93 4.22 8.09
C ARG A 329 33.16 2.90 8.32
N GLU A 330 32.04 2.95 8.99
CA GLU A 330 31.17 1.79 9.25
C GLU A 330 30.44 1.29 7.98
N ARG A 331 30.40 2.10 6.92
CA ARG A 331 29.79 1.74 5.62
C ARG A 331 30.77 1.29 4.54
N ARG A 332 32.06 1.39 4.77
CA ARG A 332 33.09 0.80 3.90
C ARG A 332 33.48 -0.59 4.37
#